data_17804a5a82ef986992ad5a7a4b07bdc8
#
_entry.id   17804a5a82ef986992ad5a7a4b07bdc8
#
_cell.length_a   1.000
_cell.length_b   1.000
_cell.length_c   1.000
_cell.angle_alpha   90.00
_cell.angle_beta   90.00
_cell.angle_gamma   90.00
#
_symmetry.space_group_name_H-M   'P 1'
#
loop_
_entity.id
_entity.type
_entity.pdbx_description
1 polymer ?
#
loop_
_entity_poly.entity_id
_entity_poly.type
_entity_poly.pdbx_seq_one_letter_code
_entity_poly.pdbx_strand_id
1 'polypeptide(L)'
;MEKLFAITSYASFIVYHIEAMDKVKIPKTMIREYINLQKTVGSFPEEINYVSSFYDVSTGSSGALFENTNEGNYILSYTGTNFYFDRQKDMYADVVGICLGQAEHLLSCYRFYTRMKKKYGDNIILTGHSLGGSIAQCVAIEYDVQQSIVFNAAPIYLVGGIDIFMDKEKDSELYTVRMKNYLRNVKKTAIKKAIFTGNVKRVVSEYDIFTRISELLSIGYYVGDEIIVKDAGMHGIKSFLDIYQKSFGSSFEKKDNDELLSLEYKDFSLAEVGVLSNFSEERIVEIENRLNELLASDTVIDNLNKNPYNVNFEFFIRAILDNIAKKKEEL
;
A
#
# COMPACT_ATOMS: atom_id res chain seq x y z
N MET A 1 -5.68 -18.46 -11.02
CA MET A 1 -5.48 -17.43 -9.98
C MET A 1 -4.00 -17.31 -9.63
N GLU A 2 -3.32 -18.40 -9.29
CA GLU A 2 -1.89 -18.43 -8.91
C GLU A 2 -0.96 -17.81 -9.96
N LYS A 3 -1.14 -18.16 -11.24
CA LYS A 3 -0.35 -17.57 -12.33
C LYS A 3 -0.49 -16.06 -12.40
N LEU A 4 -1.69 -15.52 -12.14
CA LEU A 4 -1.91 -14.08 -12.16
C LEU A 4 -1.25 -13.38 -10.95
N PHE A 5 -1.25 -14.02 -9.78
CA PHE A 5 -0.51 -13.51 -8.62
C PHE A 5 0.99 -13.43 -8.91
N ALA A 6 1.55 -14.48 -9.53
CA ALA A 6 2.95 -14.47 -9.93
C ALA A 6 3.27 -13.32 -10.88
N ILE A 7 2.53 -13.21 -11.98
CA ILE A 7 2.75 -12.18 -13.00
C ILE A 7 2.63 -10.78 -12.40
N THR A 8 1.62 -10.54 -11.55
CA THR A 8 1.43 -9.22 -10.91
C THR A 8 2.48 -8.93 -9.85
N SER A 9 3.01 -9.93 -9.14
CA SER A 9 4.14 -9.73 -8.22
C SER A 9 5.42 -9.33 -8.95
N TYR A 10 5.73 -9.98 -10.09
CA TYR A 10 6.85 -9.57 -10.95
C TYR A 10 6.69 -8.16 -11.50
N ALA A 11 5.48 -7.78 -11.95
CA ALA A 11 5.19 -6.41 -12.38
C ALA A 11 5.37 -5.40 -11.24
N SER A 12 4.94 -5.76 -10.02
CA SER A 12 5.10 -4.93 -8.82
C SER A 12 6.56 -4.84 -8.34
N PHE A 13 7.40 -5.79 -8.68
CA PHE A 13 8.84 -5.75 -8.40
C PHE A 13 9.60 -4.92 -9.44
N ILE A 14 9.43 -5.22 -10.72
CA ILE A 14 10.23 -4.62 -11.79
C ILE A 14 9.94 -3.13 -11.97
N VAL A 15 8.75 -2.66 -11.56
CA VAL A 15 8.38 -1.25 -11.66
C VAL A 15 9.31 -0.32 -10.87
N TYR A 16 9.93 -0.79 -9.77
CA TYR A 16 10.94 -0.05 -9.03
C TYR A 16 12.22 0.20 -9.85
N HIS A 17 12.62 -0.78 -10.65
CA HIS A 17 13.78 -0.64 -11.55
C HIS A 17 13.45 0.34 -12.68
N ILE A 18 12.21 0.26 -13.21
CA ILE A 18 11.74 1.17 -14.26
C ILE A 18 11.67 2.61 -13.73
N GLU A 19 11.16 2.82 -12.52
CA GLU A 19 11.17 4.13 -11.87
C GLU A 19 12.57 4.72 -11.78
N ALA A 20 13.55 3.94 -11.28
CA ALA A 20 14.92 4.38 -11.18
C ALA A 20 15.48 4.82 -12.55
N MET A 21 15.17 4.06 -13.60
CA MET A 21 15.56 4.40 -14.97
C MET A 21 14.84 5.65 -15.49
N ASP A 22 13.54 5.79 -15.23
CA ASP A 22 12.75 6.96 -15.63
C ASP A 22 13.22 8.24 -14.90
N LYS A 23 13.57 8.13 -13.61
CA LYS A 23 14.10 9.23 -12.79
C LYS A 23 15.38 9.81 -13.39
N VAL A 24 16.26 8.99 -13.94
CA VAL A 24 17.48 9.43 -14.64
C VAL A 24 17.30 9.57 -16.16
N LYS A 25 16.06 9.56 -16.64
CA LYS A 25 15.67 9.79 -18.04
C LYS A 25 16.26 8.80 -19.04
N ILE A 26 16.42 7.53 -18.66
CA ILE A 26 16.80 6.47 -19.59
C ILE A 26 15.75 6.34 -20.71
N PRO A 27 16.15 6.25 -21.98
CA PRO A 27 15.22 6.07 -23.10
C PRO A 27 14.35 4.83 -22.96
N LYS A 28 13.06 4.91 -23.33
CA LYS A 28 12.10 3.80 -23.20
C LYS A 28 12.51 2.55 -24.00
N THR A 29 13.29 2.72 -25.06
CA THR A 29 13.92 1.60 -25.83
C THR A 29 14.89 0.81 -24.94
N MET A 30 15.73 1.48 -24.18
CA MET A 30 16.67 0.84 -23.26
C MET A 30 15.96 0.18 -22.07
N ILE A 31 14.86 0.75 -21.60
CA ILE A 31 14.02 0.10 -20.57
C ILE A 31 13.48 -1.24 -21.14
N ARG A 32 13.02 -1.24 -22.39
CA ARG A 32 12.54 -2.47 -23.04
C ARG A 32 13.67 -3.50 -23.19
N GLU A 33 14.84 -3.08 -23.59
CA GLU A 33 16.01 -3.97 -23.68
C GLU A 33 16.40 -4.56 -22.34
N TYR A 34 16.35 -3.74 -21.26
CA TYR A 34 16.57 -4.21 -19.91
C TYR A 34 15.54 -5.30 -19.51
N ILE A 35 14.26 -5.08 -19.78
CA ILE A 35 13.21 -6.08 -19.49
C ILE A 35 13.45 -7.37 -20.30
N ASN A 36 13.82 -7.26 -21.57
CA ASN A 36 14.13 -8.43 -22.39
C ASN A 36 15.37 -9.19 -21.85
N LEU A 37 16.36 -8.49 -21.35
CA LEU A 37 17.49 -9.12 -20.69
C LEU A 37 17.06 -9.88 -19.43
N GLN A 38 16.17 -9.30 -18.60
CA GLN A 38 15.62 -9.98 -17.41
C GLN A 38 14.87 -11.26 -17.79
N LYS A 39 14.15 -11.28 -18.90
CA LYS A 39 13.54 -12.51 -19.45
C LYS A 39 14.58 -13.54 -19.83
N THR A 40 15.59 -13.15 -20.59
CA THR A 40 16.65 -14.06 -21.07
C THR A 40 17.39 -14.75 -19.91
N VAL A 41 17.55 -14.07 -18.77
CA VAL A 41 18.16 -14.65 -17.58
C VAL A 41 17.16 -15.34 -16.64
N GLY A 42 15.89 -15.46 -17.04
CA GLY A 42 14.85 -16.13 -16.26
C GLY A 42 14.36 -15.38 -15.03
N SER A 43 14.67 -14.07 -14.94
CA SER A 43 14.30 -13.22 -13.79
C SER A 43 13.01 -12.43 -14.00
N PHE A 44 12.36 -12.59 -15.15
CA PHE A 44 11.09 -11.96 -15.49
C PHE A 44 10.26 -12.85 -16.44
N PRO A 45 8.91 -12.90 -16.29
CA PRO A 45 8.07 -13.78 -17.12
C PRO A 45 8.15 -13.45 -18.61
N GLU A 46 8.28 -14.48 -19.43
CA GLU A 46 8.40 -14.36 -20.90
C GLU A 46 7.19 -13.68 -21.56
N GLU A 47 6.01 -13.97 -21.05
CA GLU A 47 4.74 -13.47 -21.58
C GLU A 47 4.47 -11.99 -21.28
N ILE A 48 5.27 -11.33 -20.45
CA ILE A 48 5.03 -9.95 -20.01
C ILE A 48 5.92 -8.98 -20.77
N ASN A 49 5.34 -8.11 -21.58
CA ASN A 49 6.05 -7.11 -22.37
C ASN A 49 5.88 -5.71 -21.79
N TYR A 50 6.97 -4.97 -21.70
CA TYR A 50 6.92 -3.56 -21.34
C TYR A 50 6.28 -2.72 -22.46
N VAL A 51 5.29 -1.91 -22.09
CA VAL A 51 4.53 -1.05 -23.01
C VAL A 51 4.87 0.42 -22.81
N SER A 52 4.73 0.92 -21.57
CA SER A 52 4.92 2.34 -21.26
C SER A 52 5.12 2.53 -19.76
N SER A 53 5.73 3.65 -19.37
CA SER A 53 5.83 4.07 -17.98
C SER A 53 5.73 5.58 -17.85
N PHE A 54 5.55 6.05 -16.62
CA PHE A 54 5.62 7.46 -16.27
C PHE A 54 6.38 7.64 -14.95
N TYR A 55 6.99 8.80 -14.81
CA TYR A 55 7.54 9.32 -13.56
C TYR A 55 7.15 10.80 -13.45
N ASP A 56 6.51 11.17 -12.37
CA ASP A 56 6.13 12.55 -12.06
C ASP A 56 7.13 13.15 -11.08
N VAL A 57 7.98 14.03 -11.57
CA VAL A 57 9.04 14.67 -10.77
C VAL A 57 8.49 15.51 -9.62
N SER A 58 7.26 16.02 -9.76
CA SER A 58 6.66 16.90 -8.74
C SER A 58 6.14 16.14 -7.53
N THR A 59 5.71 14.91 -7.73
CA THR A 59 5.08 14.07 -6.67
C THR A 59 5.86 12.81 -6.36
N GLY A 60 6.87 12.46 -7.18
CA GLY A 60 7.55 11.16 -7.09
C GLY A 60 6.71 9.98 -7.57
N SER A 61 5.45 10.18 -7.96
CA SER A 61 4.57 9.10 -8.41
C SER A 61 5.05 8.49 -9.70
N SER A 62 5.00 7.17 -9.79
CA SER A 62 5.44 6.44 -10.97
C SER A 62 4.63 5.16 -11.18
N GLY A 63 4.78 4.59 -12.36
CA GLY A 63 4.16 3.32 -12.71
C GLY A 63 4.46 2.89 -14.14
N ALA A 64 4.20 1.62 -14.42
CA ALA A 64 4.42 1.04 -15.73
C ALA A 64 3.26 0.14 -16.16
N LEU A 65 2.98 0.17 -17.46
CA LEU A 65 2.03 -0.70 -18.13
C LEU A 65 2.80 -1.83 -18.83
N PHE A 66 2.31 -3.03 -18.64
CA PHE A 66 2.79 -4.23 -19.30
C PHE A 66 1.66 -4.89 -20.06
N GLU A 67 1.99 -5.56 -21.16
CA GLU A 67 1.10 -6.44 -21.92
C GLU A 67 1.35 -7.90 -21.51
N ASN A 68 0.31 -8.62 -21.18
CA ASN A 68 0.34 -10.06 -20.97
C ASN A 68 -0.13 -10.75 -22.26
N THR A 69 0.81 -11.24 -23.04
CA THR A 69 0.55 -11.80 -24.36
C THR A 69 -0.24 -13.11 -24.33
N ASN A 70 -0.17 -13.86 -23.22
CA ASN A 70 -0.89 -15.11 -23.08
C ASN A 70 -2.39 -14.93 -22.84
N GLU A 71 -2.76 -13.87 -22.11
CA GLU A 71 -4.16 -13.62 -21.70
C GLU A 71 -4.79 -12.48 -22.50
N GLY A 72 -4.00 -11.74 -23.31
CA GLY A 72 -4.47 -10.59 -24.07
C GLY A 72 -4.96 -9.43 -23.19
N ASN A 73 -4.44 -9.32 -21.98
CA ASN A 73 -4.75 -8.25 -21.04
C ASN A 73 -3.53 -7.38 -20.75
N TYR A 74 -3.74 -6.29 -20.03
CA TYR A 74 -2.68 -5.39 -19.59
C TYR A 74 -2.56 -5.40 -18.08
N ILE A 75 -1.34 -5.18 -17.59
CA ILE A 75 -1.06 -5.05 -16.16
C ILE A 75 -0.47 -3.67 -15.93
N LEU A 76 -1.15 -2.85 -15.13
CA LEU A 76 -0.67 -1.55 -14.72
C LEU A 76 -0.19 -1.63 -13.27
N SER A 77 1.12 -1.49 -13.08
CA SER A 77 1.76 -1.49 -11.78
C SER A 77 2.15 -0.08 -11.35
N TYR A 78 1.80 0.30 -10.13
CA TYR A 78 2.28 1.52 -9.49
C TYR A 78 3.44 1.21 -8.54
N THR A 79 4.40 2.13 -8.49
CA THR A 79 5.56 1.99 -7.62
C THR A 79 5.19 2.42 -6.20
N GLY A 80 5.66 1.68 -5.22
CA GLY A 80 5.68 2.11 -3.82
C GLY A 80 6.86 3.06 -3.54
N THR A 81 7.04 3.42 -2.28
CA THR A 81 8.20 4.22 -1.86
C THR A 81 9.49 3.47 -2.17
N ASN A 82 10.39 4.12 -2.91
CA ASN A 82 11.63 3.49 -3.37
C ASN A 82 12.77 3.73 -2.37
N PHE A 83 12.90 2.85 -1.38
CA PHE A 83 13.90 2.94 -0.31
C PHE A 83 15.35 2.87 -0.79
N TYR A 84 15.61 2.37 -2.00
CA TYR A 84 16.96 2.26 -2.55
C TYR A 84 17.52 3.60 -3.04
N PHE A 85 16.63 4.53 -3.43
CA PHE A 85 17.00 5.79 -4.06
C PHE A 85 16.53 7.03 -3.30
N ASP A 86 15.51 6.89 -2.44
CA ASP A 86 14.97 7.99 -1.67
C ASP A 86 15.43 7.88 -0.21
N ARG A 87 16.02 8.97 0.30
CA ARG A 87 16.52 9.01 1.67
C ARG A 87 15.34 9.02 2.65
N GLN A 88 15.56 8.62 3.90
CA GLN A 88 14.57 8.50 5.00
C GLN A 88 13.55 9.64 5.13
N LYS A 89 13.88 10.84 4.67
CA LYS A 89 12.97 12.01 4.72
C LYS A 89 11.77 11.87 3.79
N ASP A 90 11.94 11.25 2.63
CA ASP A 90 10.87 11.12 1.64
C ASP A 90 9.88 10.03 2.06
N MET A 91 10.36 8.96 2.70
CA MET A 91 9.52 7.90 3.25
C MET A 91 8.50 8.41 4.29
N TYR A 92 8.96 9.24 5.23
CA TYR A 92 8.08 9.82 6.23
C TYR A 92 7.00 10.69 5.58
N ALA A 93 7.39 11.50 4.58
CA ALA A 93 6.45 12.33 3.83
C ALA A 93 5.44 11.49 3.03
N ASP A 94 5.86 10.37 2.43
CA ASP A 94 5.00 9.47 1.67
C ASP A 94 4.01 8.71 2.57
N VAL A 95 4.50 8.15 3.66
CA VAL A 95 3.66 7.45 4.66
C VAL A 95 2.67 8.43 5.29
N VAL A 96 3.12 9.61 5.70
CA VAL A 96 2.26 10.67 6.23
C VAL A 96 1.29 11.15 5.16
N GLY A 97 1.72 11.29 3.91
CA GLY A 97 0.85 11.65 2.79
C GLY A 97 -0.31 10.68 2.60
N ILE A 98 -0.05 9.37 2.66
CA ILE A 98 -1.09 8.32 2.61
C ILE A 98 -1.97 8.42 3.84
N CYS A 99 -1.36 8.48 5.03
CA CYS A 99 -2.08 8.53 6.30
C CYS A 99 -3.05 9.71 6.35
N LEU A 100 -2.69 10.80 5.69
CA LEU A 100 -3.49 12.03 5.58
C LEU A 100 -4.44 12.04 4.38
N GLY A 101 -4.47 10.97 3.56
CA GLY A 101 -5.30 10.90 2.37
C GLY A 101 -4.97 12.00 1.34
N GLN A 102 -3.69 12.39 1.21
CA GLN A 102 -3.31 13.45 0.28
C GLN A 102 -3.43 12.98 -1.17
N ALA A 103 -4.32 13.62 -1.91
CA ALA A 103 -4.67 13.26 -3.28
C ALA A 103 -3.63 13.71 -4.34
N GLU A 104 -2.59 14.45 -3.98
CA GLU A 104 -1.65 15.02 -4.96
C GLU A 104 -0.88 13.92 -5.72
N HIS A 105 -0.43 12.90 -5.01
CA HIS A 105 0.21 11.74 -5.61
C HIS A 105 -0.71 10.95 -6.57
N LEU A 106 -2.02 11.00 -6.37
CA LEU A 106 -2.97 10.24 -7.17
C LEU A 106 -3.26 10.85 -8.54
N LEU A 107 -3.09 12.17 -8.71
CA LEU A 107 -3.49 12.85 -9.94
C LEU A 107 -2.74 12.35 -11.17
N SER A 108 -1.43 12.20 -11.08
CA SER A 108 -0.60 11.67 -12.18
C SER A 108 -0.90 10.20 -12.45
N CYS A 109 -1.17 9.40 -11.40
CA CYS A 109 -1.59 8.01 -11.50
C CYS A 109 -2.95 7.88 -12.22
N TYR A 110 -3.93 8.71 -11.86
CA TYR A 110 -5.24 8.78 -12.52
C TYR A 110 -5.12 9.16 -13.98
N ARG A 111 -4.31 10.17 -14.31
CA ARG A 111 -4.07 10.60 -15.70
C ARG A 111 -3.39 9.50 -16.51
N PHE A 112 -2.43 8.79 -15.91
CA PHE A 112 -1.77 7.67 -16.58
C PHE A 112 -2.75 6.54 -16.85
N TYR A 113 -3.53 6.10 -15.86
CA TYR A 113 -4.56 5.09 -16.04
C TYR A 113 -5.54 5.47 -17.16
N THR A 114 -6.12 6.68 -17.11
CA THR A 114 -7.10 7.15 -18.09
C THR A 114 -6.52 7.15 -19.51
N ARG A 115 -5.26 7.58 -19.66
CA ARG A 115 -4.56 7.55 -20.93
C ARG A 115 -4.35 6.11 -21.44
N MET A 116 -3.97 5.19 -20.57
CA MET A 116 -3.76 3.80 -20.93
C MET A 116 -5.07 3.11 -21.28
N LYS A 117 -6.12 3.31 -20.47
CA LYS A 117 -7.48 2.84 -20.74
C LYS A 117 -8.00 3.32 -22.11
N LYS A 118 -7.82 4.61 -22.42
CA LYS A 118 -8.22 5.17 -23.73
C LYS A 118 -7.51 4.50 -24.90
N LYS A 119 -6.25 4.09 -24.71
CA LYS A 119 -5.42 3.52 -25.78
C LYS A 119 -5.56 2.01 -25.94
N TYR A 120 -5.72 1.30 -24.82
CA TYR A 120 -5.64 -0.16 -24.79
C TYR A 120 -6.93 -0.85 -24.31
N GLY A 121 -7.97 -0.07 -23.99
CA GLY A 121 -9.27 -0.60 -23.52
C GLY A 121 -9.33 -0.85 -22.03
N ASP A 122 -10.38 -1.54 -21.62
CA ASP A 122 -10.74 -1.76 -20.22
C ASP A 122 -10.10 -2.99 -19.59
N ASN A 123 -9.48 -3.87 -20.40
CA ASN A 123 -8.88 -5.11 -19.88
C ASN A 123 -7.51 -4.85 -19.21
N ILE A 124 -7.52 -3.99 -18.19
CA ILE A 124 -6.34 -3.60 -17.43
C ILE A 124 -6.50 -4.10 -16.00
N ILE A 125 -5.54 -4.90 -15.55
CA ILE A 125 -5.40 -5.37 -14.17
C ILE A 125 -4.48 -4.38 -13.44
N LEU A 126 -4.90 -3.91 -12.27
CA LEU A 126 -4.06 -3.05 -11.44
C LEU A 126 -3.25 -3.86 -10.46
N THR A 127 -2.02 -3.41 -10.21
CA THR A 127 -1.16 -3.99 -9.19
C THR A 127 -0.23 -2.94 -8.58
N GLY A 128 0.41 -3.32 -7.50
CA GLY A 128 1.41 -2.51 -6.82
C GLY A 128 1.76 -3.08 -5.46
N HIS A 129 2.89 -2.68 -4.94
CA HIS A 129 3.40 -3.08 -3.64
C HIS A 129 3.48 -1.86 -2.73
N SER A 130 3.20 -2.04 -1.45
CA SER A 130 3.30 -0.99 -0.43
C SER A 130 2.42 0.23 -0.80
N LEU A 131 2.98 1.45 -0.87
CA LEU A 131 2.28 2.66 -1.36
C LEU A 131 1.70 2.45 -2.77
N GLY A 132 2.42 1.77 -3.68
CA GLY A 132 1.90 1.45 -5.01
C GLY A 132 0.63 0.60 -4.96
N GLY A 133 0.52 -0.28 -3.97
CA GLY A 133 -0.70 -1.04 -3.70
C GLY A 133 -1.84 -0.16 -3.19
N SER A 134 -1.57 0.83 -2.35
CA SER A 134 -2.56 1.85 -1.95
C SER A 134 -3.06 2.66 -3.14
N ILE A 135 -2.14 3.12 -4.00
CA ILE A 135 -2.48 3.83 -5.24
C ILE A 135 -3.35 2.96 -6.15
N ALA A 136 -3.00 1.68 -6.34
CA ALA A 136 -3.78 0.75 -7.15
C ALA A 136 -5.21 0.58 -6.62
N GLN A 137 -5.40 0.47 -5.30
CA GLN A 137 -6.72 0.44 -4.66
C GLN A 137 -7.51 1.73 -4.94
N CYS A 138 -6.88 2.91 -4.79
CA CYS A 138 -7.50 4.20 -5.08
C CYS A 138 -7.95 4.31 -6.54
N VAL A 139 -7.11 3.89 -7.49
CA VAL A 139 -7.44 3.89 -8.93
C VAL A 139 -8.57 2.89 -9.20
N ALA A 140 -8.55 1.72 -8.55
CA ALA A 140 -9.58 0.70 -8.72
C ALA A 140 -10.96 1.24 -8.38
N ILE A 141 -11.13 1.86 -7.19
CA ILE A 141 -12.43 2.40 -6.78
C ILE A 141 -12.82 3.68 -7.50
N GLU A 142 -11.85 4.51 -7.94
CA GLU A 142 -12.16 5.74 -8.69
C GLU A 142 -12.73 5.43 -10.08
N TYR A 143 -12.27 4.36 -10.74
CA TYR A 143 -12.60 4.04 -12.12
C TYR A 143 -13.36 2.71 -12.30
N ASP A 144 -13.78 2.09 -11.21
CA ASP A 144 -14.46 0.80 -11.18
C ASP A 144 -13.70 -0.30 -11.96
N VAL A 145 -12.41 -0.43 -11.67
CA VAL A 145 -11.56 -1.41 -12.35
C VAL A 145 -11.89 -2.81 -11.87
N GLN A 146 -12.19 -3.70 -12.81
CA GLN A 146 -12.78 -5.00 -12.51
C GLN A 146 -11.84 -5.95 -11.77
N GLN A 147 -10.51 -5.80 -11.91
CA GLN A 147 -9.55 -6.68 -11.28
C GLN A 147 -8.31 -5.96 -10.81
N SER A 148 -7.96 -6.17 -9.54
CA SER A 148 -6.73 -5.64 -8.95
C SER A 148 -6.14 -6.66 -7.99
N ILE A 149 -4.80 -6.77 -7.99
CA ILE A 149 -4.04 -7.63 -7.09
C ILE A 149 -2.89 -6.80 -6.51
N VAL A 150 -2.88 -6.59 -5.21
CA VAL A 150 -1.89 -5.74 -4.55
C VAL A 150 -1.15 -6.51 -3.46
N PHE A 151 0.12 -6.16 -3.26
CA PHE A 151 1.04 -6.89 -2.39
C PHE A 151 1.48 -6.02 -1.21
N ASN A 152 1.31 -6.51 0.01
CA ASN A 152 1.63 -5.77 1.24
C ASN A 152 1.23 -4.29 1.11
N ALA A 153 0.04 -4.06 0.58
CA ALA A 153 -0.42 -2.73 0.23
C ALA A 153 -0.62 -1.88 1.48
N ALA A 154 -0.14 -0.63 1.44
CA ALA A 154 -0.50 0.34 2.45
C ALA A 154 -2.01 0.63 2.42
N PRO A 155 -2.60 1.07 3.54
CA PRO A 155 -4.00 1.50 3.56
C PRO A 155 -4.24 2.67 2.61
N ILE A 156 -5.48 2.84 2.16
CA ILE A 156 -5.87 4.00 1.34
C ILE A 156 -5.79 5.28 2.16
N TYR A 157 -6.13 5.20 3.42
CA TYR A 157 -5.92 6.23 4.44
C TYR A 157 -5.92 5.58 5.82
N LEU A 158 -5.39 6.29 6.80
CA LEU A 158 -5.58 5.92 8.20
C LEU A 158 -6.76 6.69 8.78
N VAL A 159 -7.68 5.97 9.41
CA VAL A 159 -8.79 6.56 10.14
C VAL A 159 -8.19 7.46 11.23
N GLY A 160 -8.47 8.76 11.15
CA GLY A 160 -7.91 9.79 12.01
C GLY A 160 -6.40 10.03 11.89
N GLY A 161 -5.80 9.65 10.78
CA GLY A 161 -4.37 9.84 10.56
C GLY A 161 -3.87 11.26 10.80
N ILE A 162 -4.73 12.29 10.65
CA ILE A 162 -4.37 13.68 10.96
C ILE A 162 -4.01 13.84 12.44
N ASP A 163 -4.85 13.33 13.34
CA ASP A 163 -4.64 13.47 14.78
C ASP A 163 -3.46 12.65 15.29
N ILE A 164 -3.08 11.57 14.56
CA ILE A 164 -1.91 10.76 14.88
C ILE A 164 -0.61 11.49 14.51
N PHE A 165 -0.59 12.19 13.37
CA PHE A 165 0.65 12.72 12.78
C PHE A 165 0.79 14.23 12.87
N MET A 166 -0.22 14.97 13.33
CA MET A 166 -0.19 16.42 13.44
C MET A 166 -0.59 16.91 14.81
N ASP A 167 0.20 17.84 15.32
CA ASP A 167 -0.10 18.56 16.55
C ASP A 167 -1.01 19.75 16.24
N LYS A 168 -2.24 19.70 16.71
CA LYS A 168 -3.25 20.74 16.50
C LYS A 168 -2.84 22.10 17.09
N GLU A 169 -2.11 22.07 18.20
CA GLU A 169 -1.73 23.30 18.92
C GLU A 169 -0.54 23.99 18.24
N LYS A 170 0.43 23.20 17.73
CA LYS A 170 1.63 23.76 17.09
C LYS A 170 1.38 24.26 15.68
N ASP A 171 0.47 23.62 14.94
CA ASP A 171 0.24 23.84 13.51
C ASP A 171 -1.24 24.15 13.19
N SER A 172 -1.94 24.92 13.98
CA SER A 172 -3.41 25.09 13.96
C SER A 172 -3.99 25.43 12.58
N GLU A 173 -3.34 26.28 11.80
CA GLU A 173 -3.81 26.67 10.46
C GLU A 173 -3.60 25.54 9.45
N LEU A 174 -2.41 24.95 9.43
CA LEU A 174 -2.06 23.82 8.56
C LEU A 174 -2.89 22.57 8.92
N TYR A 175 -3.09 22.31 10.21
CA TYR A 175 -3.96 21.24 10.68
C TYR A 175 -5.38 21.39 10.16
N THR A 176 -5.96 22.59 10.26
CA THR A 176 -7.34 22.87 9.80
C THR A 176 -7.49 22.62 8.29
N VAL A 177 -6.53 23.06 7.49
CA VAL A 177 -6.54 22.87 6.04
C VAL A 177 -6.40 21.38 5.68
N ARG A 178 -5.49 20.67 6.32
CA ARG A 178 -5.27 19.24 6.09
C ARG A 178 -6.44 18.40 6.56
N MET A 179 -7.02 18.69 7.72
CA MET A 179 -8.23 18.02 8.21
C MET A 179 -9.39 18.15 7.21
N LYS A 180 -9.64 19.36 6.70
CA LYS A 180 -10.67 19.59 5.69
C LYS A 180 -10.43 18.75 4.42
N ASN A 181 -9.19 18.68 3.95
CA ASN A 181 -8.83 17.89 2.77
C ASN A 181 -8.98 16.39 3.04
N TYR A 182 -8.53 15.93 4.19
CA TYR A 182 -8.67 14.55 4.63
C TYR A 182 -10.14 14.12 4.67
N LEU A 183 -11.00 14.84 5.38
CA LEU A 183 -12.43 14.53 5.47
C LEU A 183 -13.11 14.50 4.09
N ARG A 184 -12.74 15.43 3.19
CA ARG A 184 -13.23 15.42 1.81
C ARG A 184 -12.82 14.15 1.07
N ASN A 185 -11.56 13.71 1.21
CA ASN A 185 -11.04 12.53 0.55
C ASN A 185 -11.66 11.24 1.12
N VAL A 186 -11.79 11.15 2.44
CA VAL A 186 -12.49 10.02 3.11
C VAL A 186 -13.92 9.90 2.58
N LYS A 187 -14.67 11.03 2.57
CA LYS A 187 -16.04 11.05 2.03
C LYS A 187 -16.11 10.63 0.57
N LYS A 188 -15.19 11.15 -0.26
CA LYS A 188 -15.12 10.78 -1.68
C LYS A 188 -14.86 9.29 -1.84
N THR A 189 -13.91 8.75 -1.08
CA THR A 189 -13.55 7.32 -1.10
C THR A 189 -14.73 6.45 -0.70
N ALA A 190 -15.45 6.80 0.35
CA ALA A 190 -16.65 6.07 0.81
C ALA A 190 -17.73 6.03 -0.27
N ILE A 191 -18.04 7.17 -0.90
CA ILE A 191 -19.00 7.24 -2.00
C ILE A 191 -18.59 6.35 -3.18
N LYS A 192 -17.32 6.41 -3.58
CA LYS A 192 -16.81 5.61 -4.70
C LYS A 192 -16.82 4.12 -4.37
N LYS A 193 -16.42 3.75 -3.15
CA LYS A 193 -16.46 2.35 -2.72
C LYS A 193 -17.88 1.78 -2.72
N ALA A 194 -18.88 2.57 -2.33
CA ALA A 194 -20.28 2.13 -2.29
C ALA A 194 -20.84 1.69 -3.65
N ILE A 195 -20.28 2.20 -4.75
CA ILE A 195 -20.67 1.86 -6.12
C ILE A 195 -19.64 1.00 -6.85
N PHE A 196 -18.55 0.64 -6.20
CA PHE A 196 -17.47 -0.17 -6.77
C PHE A 196 -17.94 -1.61 -6.95
N THR A 197 -17.83 -2.13 -8.18
CA THR A 197 -18.26 -3.49 -8.56
C THR A 197 -17.06 -4.41 -8.84
N GLY A 198 -15.86 -3.88 -8.89
CA GLY A 198 -14.65 -4.64 -9.17
C GLY A 198 -14.19 -5.48 -7.98
N ASN A 199 -13.11 -6.20 -8.18
CA ASN A 199 -12.51 -7.09 -7.19
C ASN A 199 -11.06 -6.69 -6.92
N VAL A 200 -10.73 -6.46 -5.66
CA VAL A 200 -9.35 -6.24 -5.19
C VAL A 200 -8.94 -7.43 -4.33
N LYS A 201 -7.84 -8.07 -4.67
CA LYS A 201 -7.18 -9.08 -3.85
C LYS A 201 -5.94 -8.47 -3.21
N ARG A 202 -5.93 -8.43 -1.90
CA ARG A 202 -4.80 -7.97 -1.09
C ARG A 202 -3.99 -9.19 -0.67
N VAL A 203 -2.83 -9.40 -1.29
CA VAL A 203 -1.89 -10.48 -0.95
C VAL A 203 -0.93 -9.95 0.09
N VAL A 204 -0.99 -10.47 1.29
CA VAL A 204 -0.30 -9.91 2.46
C VAL A 204 0.56 -10.98 3.13
N SER A 205 1.81 -10.68 3.41
CA SER A 205 2.65 -11.53 4.27
C SER A 205 2.08 -11.57 5.68
N GLU A 206 2.11 -12.74 6.32
CA GLU A 206 1.67 -12.87 7.72
C GLU A 206 2.45 -11.95 8.67
N TYR A 207 3.68 -11.61 8.33
CA TYR A 207 4.57 -10.72 9.11
C TYR A 207 4.69 -9.31 8.51
N ASP A 208 3.77 -8.91 7.62
CA ASP A 208 3.77 -7.52 7.12
C ASP A 208 3.38 -6.55 8.22
N ILE A 209 4.38 -5.87 8.77
CA ILE A 209 4.22 -5.04 9.95
C ILE A 209 3.26 -3.86 9.74
N PHE A 210 3.26 -3.25 8.53
CA PHE A 210 2.37 -2.11 8.27
C PHE A 210 0.91 -2.54 8.29
N THR A 211 0.60 -3.67 7.65
CA THR A 211 -0.75 -4.23 7.70
C THR A 211 -1.10 -4.67 9.13
N ARG A 212 -0.21 -5.41 9.81
CA ARG A 212 -0.49 -5.93 11.16
C ARG A 212 -0.68 -4.82 12.20
N ILE A 213 0.13 -3.76 12.17
CA ILE A 213 -0.07 -2.61 13.06
C ILE A 213 -1.37 -1.88 12.73
N SER A 214 -1.65 -1.61 11.46
CA SER A 214 -2.87 -0.90 11.09
C SER A 214 -4.14 -1.69 11.41
N GLU A 215 -4.10 -3.02 11.33
CA GLU A 215 -5.18 -3.92 11.75
C GLU A 215 -5.31 -3.93 13.28
N LEU A 216 -4.20 -4.08 13.98
CA LEU A 216 -4.17 -4.10 15.45
C LEU A 216 -4.81 -2.82 16.02
N LEU A 217 -4.48 -1.67 15.45
CA LEU A 217 -5.01 -0.38 15.84
C LEU A 217 -6.41 -0.11 15.25
N SER A 218 -6.87 -0.95 14.32
CA SER A 218 -8.14 -0.74 13.58
C SER A 218 -8.22 0.61 12.87
N ILE A 219 -7.08 1.12 12.39
CA ILE A 219 -6.98 2.44 11.74
C ILE A 219 -6.77 2.36 10.23
N GLY A 220 -6.34 1.21 9.70
CA GLY A 220 -6.10 1.04 8.26
C GLY A 220 -7.40 0.87 7.49
N TYR A 221 -7.67 1.76 6.52
CA TYR A 221 -8.78 1.57 5.61
C TYR A 221 -8.31 0.93 4.30
N TYR A 222 -8.85 -0.24 3.99
CA TYR A 222 -8.51 -1.05 2.83
C TYR A 222 -9.75 -1.38 2.00
N VAL A 223 -9.53 -1.78 0.75
CA VAL A 223 -10.59 -2.29 -0.13
C VAL A 223 -10.23 -3.70 -0.61
N GLY A 224 -11.22 -4.58 -0.63
CA GLY A 224 -11.11 -5.93 -1.15
C GLY A 224 -10.76 -6.99 -0.11
N ASP A 225 -10.61 -8.23 -0.59
CA ASP A 225 -10.36 -9.40 0.23
C ASP A 225 -8.86 -9.56 0.53
N GLU A 226 -8.54 -9.94 1.75
CA GLU A 226 -7.19 -10.26 2.15
C GLU A 226 -6.87 -11.74 1.92
N ILE A 227 -5.67 -11.99 1.40
CA ILE A 227 -5.07 -13.33 1.25
C ILE A 227 -3.75 -13.31 1.99
N ILE A 228 -3.68 -14.03 3.10
CA ILE A 228 -2.44 -14.14 3.88
C ILE A 228 -1.55 -15.20 3.27
N VAL A 229 -0.29 -14.84 3.08
CA VAL A 229 0.76 -15.74 2.61
C VAL A 229 1.71 -16.02 3.76
N LYS A 230 1.76 -17.30 4.19
CA LYS A 230 2.71 -17.75 5.21
C LYS A 230 4.12 -17.81 4.62
N ASP A 231 5.11 -17.57 5.45
CA ASP A 231 6.53 -17.64 5.09
C ASP A 231 6.95 -16.69 3.95
N ALA A 232 6.15 -15.68 3.64
CA ALA A 232 6.45 -14.66 2.64
C ALA A 232 7.40 -13.55 3.14
N GLY A 233 8.06 -13.76 4.28
CA GLY A 233 8.90 -12.75 4.91
C GLY A 233 8.07 -11.59 5.49
N MET A 234 8.69 -10.41 5.58
CA MET A 234 8.03 -9.25 6.19
C MET A 234 7.29 -8.40 5.14
N HIS A 235 7.85 -7.26 4.76
CA HIS A 235 7.19 -6.30 3.88
C HIS A 235 7.62 -6.39 2.40
N GLY A 236 8.78 -6.98 2.11
CA GLY A 236 9.41 -6.88 0.79
C GLY A 236 8.70 -7.64 -0.32
N ILE A 237 8.53 -7.02 -1.48
CA ILE A 237 7.92 -7.65 -2.67
C ILE A 237 8.67 -8.89 -3.17
N LYS A 238 9.98 -8.97 -2.96
CA LYS A 238 10.79 -10.12 -3.40
C LYS A 238 10.34 -11.44 -2.79
N SER A 239 9.82 -11.41 -1.58
CA SER A 239 9.31 -12.61 -0.90
C SER A 239 8.17 -13.29 -1.67
N PHE A 240 7.37 -12.53 -2.41
CA PHE A 240 6.29 -13.07 -3.23
C PHE A 240 6.79 -13.66 -4.55
N LEU A 241 7.94 -13.23 -5.07
CA LEU A 241 8.59 -13.84 -6.23
C LEU A 241 9.11 -15.23 -5.89
N ASP A 242 9.76 -15.36 -4.74
CA ASP A 242 10.31 -16.63 -4.26
C ASP A 242 9.23 -17.68 -4.00
N ILE A 243 8.05 -17.27 -3.54
CA ILE A 243 6.91 -18.16 -3.30
C ILE A 243 6.47 -18.83 -4.59
N TYR A 244 6.41 -18.09 -5.68
CA TYR A 244 6.09 -18.67 -6.98
C TYR A 244 7.15 -19.65 -7.47
N GLN A 245 8.42 -19.36 -7.24
CA GLN A 245 9.52 -20.24 -7.62
C GLN A 245 9.64 -21.48 -6.72
N LYS A 246 9.30 -21.36 -5.44
CA LYS A 246 9.52 -22.42 -4.43
C LYS A 246 8.45 -23.48 -4.40
N SER A 247 7.24 -23.19 -4.80
CA SER A 247 6.24 -24.25 -4.88
C SER A 247 4.80 -23.78 -5.08
N PHE A 248 4.10 -24.50 -5.83
CA PHE A 248 2.68 -24.84 -5.73
C PHE A 248 2.25 -25.48 -4.38
N GLY A 249 3.03 -25.31 -3.31
CA GLY A 249 2.84 -25.97 -2.02
C GLY A 249 2.74 -25.04 -0.81
N SER A 250 2.95 -23.74 -0.94
CA SER A 250 2.64 -22.82 0.15
C SER A 250 1.13 -22.57 0.22
N SER A 251 0.54 -22.92 1.35
CA SER A 251 -0.89 -22.75 1.58
C SER A 251 -1.26 -21.27 1.57
N PHE A 252 -2.02 -20.84 0.57
CA PHE A 252 -2.76 -19.58 0.63
C PHE A 252 -3.94 -19.81 1.57
N GLU A 253 -3.91 -19.23 2.75
CA GLU A 253 -5.07 -19.15 3.60
C GLU A 253 -5.86 -17.88 3.27
N LYS A 254 -7.10 -18.06 2.84
CA LYS A 254 -8.06 -16.95 2.81
C LYS A 254 -8.46 -16.73 4.27
N LYS A 255 -8.13 -15.57 4.81
CA LYS A 255 -8.71 -15.15 6.07
C LYS A 255 -10.16 -14.83 5.79
N ASP A 256 -11.08 -15.63 6.33
CA ASP A 256 -12.45 -15.16 6.49
C ASP A 256 -12.39 -13.97 7.46
N ASN A 257 -12.85 -12.81 7.00
CA ASN A 257 -12.82 -11.56 7.76
C ASN A 257 -13.52 -11.65 9.13
N ASP A 258 -14.18 -12.76 9.44
CA ASP A 258 -15.01 -12.93 10.63
C ASP A 258 -14.24 -13.27 11.91
N GLU A 259 -12.99 -13.75 11.84
CA GLU A 259 -12.25 -14.18 13.05
C GLU A 259 -11.23 -13.17 13.60
N LEU A 260 -10.78 -12.19 12.83
CA LEU A 260 -9.83 -11.17 13.31
C LEU A 260 -10.40 -9.77 13.40
N LEU A 261 -11.52 -9.52 12.78
CA LEU A 261 -12.27 -8.28 12.82
C LEU A 261 -13.76 -8.59 12.99
N SER A 262 -14.16 -9.01 14.17
CA SER A 262 -15.55 -8.79 14.64
C SER A 262 -15.82 -7.29 14.89
N LEU A 263 -14.97 -6.43 14.35
CA LEU A 263 -15.25 -5.03 14.14
C LEU A 263 -15.95 -4.93 12.80
N GLU A 264 -17.29 -5.06 12.85
CA GLU A 264 -18.12 -4.52 11.81
C GLU A 264 -17.56 -3.13 11.48
N TYR A 265 -17.07 -2.95 10.25
CA TYR A 265 -16.92 -1.63 9.67
C TYR A 265 -18.32 -1.04 9.56
N LYS A 266 -18.84 -0.56 10.67
CA LYS A 266 -20.03 0.29 10.68
C LYS A 266 -19.71 1.45 9.79
N ASP A 267 -20.63 1.78 8.89
CA ASP A 267 -20.57 3.01 8.09
C ASP A 267 -20.15 4.17 9.00
N PHE A 268 -18.88 4.57 8.89
CA PHE A 268 -18.35 5.67 9.68
C PHE A 268 -19.06 6.93 9.24
N SER A 269 -19.89 7.46 10.12
CA SER A 269 -20.42 8.81 9.94
C SER A 269 -19.23 9.78 10.04
N LEU A 270 -19.26 10.86 9.27
CA LEU A 270 -18.23 11.91 9.29
C LEU A 270 -17.98 12.54 10.68
N ALA A 271 -18.86 12.27 11.67
CA ALA A 271 -18.74 12.69 13.06
C ALA A 271 -17.80 11.78 13.89
N GLU A 272 -17.43 10.61 13.39
CA GLU A 272 -16.66 9.59 14.14
C GLU A 272 -15.18 9.56 13.81
N VAL A 273 -14.67 10.55 13.07
CA VAL A 273 -13.26 10.63 12.65
C VAL A 273 -12.40 11.39 13.67
N GLY A 274 -12.52 11.02 14.92
CA GLY A 274 -11.56 11.37 15.97
C GLY A 274 -10.94 10.09 16.52
N VAL A 275 -9.73 9.77 16.15
CA VAL A 275 -9.16 8.42 16.18
C VAL A 275 -9.12 7.74 17.52
N LEU A 276 -8.58 8.38 18.51
CA LEU A 276 -8.48 7.77 19.84
C LEU A 276 -9.62 8.25 20.74
N SER A 277 -10.26 9.36 20.41
CA SER A 277 -11.42 9.88 21.17
C SER A 277 -12.67 8.98 21.07
N ASN A 278 -12.71 8.07 20.10
CA ASN A 278 -13.83 7.14 19.88
C ASN A 278 -13.52 5.70 20.32
N PHE A 279 -12.30 5.42 20.78
CA PHE A 279 -12.02 4.14 21.41
C PHE A 279 -12.41 4.21 22.89
N SER A 280 -13.03 3.15 23.39
CA SER A 280 -13.22 3.01 24.84
C SER A 280 -11.85 2.95 25.52
N GLU A 281 -11.78 3.38 26.78
CA GLU A 281 -10.55 3.29 27.59
C GLU A 281 -9.98 1.86 27.59
N GLU A 282 -10.85 0.86 27.65
CA GLU A 282 -10.47 -0.56 27.59
C GLU A 282 -9.76 -0.90 26.28
N ARG A 283 -10.25 -0.37 25.16
CA ARG A 283 -9.64 -0.60 23.83
C ARG A 283 -8.29 0.09 23.72
N ILE A 284 -8.16 1.30 24.24
CA ILE A 284 -6.87 2.03 24.29
C ILE A 284 -5.84 1.24 25.10
N VAL A 285 -6.23 0.70 26.26
CA VAL A 285 -5.36 -0.13 27.10
C VAL A 285 -4.98 -1.43 26.39
N GLU A 286 -5.90 -2.07 25.69
CA GLU A 286 -5.60 -3.28 24.90
C GLU A 286 -4.57 -3.00 23.80
N ILE A 287 -4.74 -1.92 23.05
CA ILE A 287 -3.82 -1.49 21.98
C ILE A 287 -2.44 -1.22 22.56
N GLU A 288 -2.37 -0.45 23.65
CA GLU A 288 -1.12 -0.12 24.35
C GLU A 288 -0.38 -1.38 24.82
N ASN A 289 -1.10 -2.31 25.46
CA ASN A 289 -0.53 -3.56 25.93
C ASN A 289 0.07 -4.37 24.78
N ARG A 290 -0.65 -4.53 23.68
CA ARG A 290 -0.18 -5.26 22.49
C ARG A 290 1.03 -4.60 21.82
N LEU A 291 1.07 -3.28 21.75
CA LEU A 291 2.23 -2.55 21.22
C LEU A 291 3.46 -2.72 22.13
N ASN A 292 3.25 -2.70 23.45
CA ASN A 292 4.31 -2.96 24.42
C ASN A 292 4.79 -4.42 24.35
N GLU A 293 3.91 -5.39 24.17
CA GLU A 293 4.29 -6.80 23.94
C GLU A 293 5.14 -6.96 22.67
N LEU A 294 4.80 -6.26 21.57
CA LEU A 294 5.61 -6.25 20.37
C LEU A 294 7.01 -5.67 20.62
N LEU A 295 7.10 -4.57 21.37
CA LEU A 295 8.39 -3.95 21.73
C LEU A 295 9.20 -4.81 22.70
N ALA A 296 8.56 -5.59 23.56
CA ALA A 296 9.22 -6.48 24.51
C ALA A 296 9.74 -7.78 23.88
N SER A 297 9.35 -8.07 22.66
CA SER A 297 9.81 -9.27 21.96
C SER A 297 11.11 -9.00 21.20
N ASP A 298 12.25 -9.39 21.78
CA ASP A 298 13.56 -9.27 21.14
C ASP A 298 13.58 -9.88 19.74
N THR A 299 12.87 -11.01 19.53
CA THR A 299 12.78 -11.67 18.23
C THR A 299 12.03 -10.80 17.22
N VAL A 300 10.95 -10.14 17.61
CA VAL A 300 10.19 -9.25 16.75
C VAL A 300 11.02 -8.01 16.42
N ILE A 301 11.58 -7.36 17.43
CA ILE A 301 12.43 -6.17 17.25
C ILE A 301 13.66 -6.49 16.41
N ASP A 302 14.34 -7.60 16.66
CA ASP A 302 15.47 -8.04 15.84
C ASP A 302 15.09 -8.31 14.38
N ASN A 303 13.96 -8.94 14.14
CA ASN A 303 13.46 -9.17 12.77
C ASN A 303 13.03 -7.86 12.11
N LEU A 304 12.42 -6.94 12.86
CA LEU A 304 12.06 -5.61 12.40
C LEU A 304 13.30 -4.78 12.03
N ASN A 305 14.35 -4.84 12.84
CA ASN A 305 15.60 -4.10 12.64
C ASN A 305 16.51 -4.72 11.58
N LYS A 306 16.38 -6.01 11.30
CA LYS A 306 17.09 -6.71 10.20
C LYS A 306 16.45 -6.46 8.83
N ASN A 307 15.38 -5.67 8.76
CA ASN A 307 14.77 -5.39 7.47
C ASN A 307 15.76 -4.58 6.59
N PRO A 308 15.88 -4.93 5.30
CA PRO A 308 16.83 -4.28 4.41
C PRO A 308 16.52 -2.80 4.12
N TYR A 309 15.41 -2.29 4.62
CA TYR A 309 14.90 -0.96 4.34
C TYR A 309 15.30 0.09 5.37
N ASN A 310 16.04 -0.26 6.42
CA ASN A 310 16.48 0.64 7.49
C ASN A 310 15.33 1.46 8.13
N VAL A 311 14.10 0.94 8.11
CA VAL A 311 12.96 1.56 8.78
C VAL A 311 13.07 1.23 10.26
N ASN A 312 13.18 2.25 11.08
CA ASN A 312 13.15 2.06 12.53
C ASN A 312 11.70 1.89 13.00
N PHE A 313 11.22 0.64 12.94
CA PHE A 313 9.85 0.30 13.37
C PHE A 313 9.64 0.52 14.86
N GLU A 314 10.67 0.35 15.67
CA GLU A 314 10.63 0.67 17.08
C GLU A 314 10.27 2.14 17.31
N PHE A 315 10.87 3.04 16.54
CA PHE A 315 10.55 4.47 16.58
C PHE A 315 9.08 4.73 16.22
N PHE A 316 8.57 4.04 15.17
CA PHE A 316 7.17 4.20 14.75
C PHE A 316 6.18 3.70 15.82
N ILE A 317 6.44 2.54 16.41
CA ILE A 317 5.61 1.98 17.49
C ILE A 317 5.66 2.89 18.72
N ARG A 318 6.83 3.39 19.09
CA ARG A 318 6.99 4.33 20.23
C ARG A 318 6.25 5.66 19.98
N ALA A 319 6.30 6.19 18.75
CA ALA A 319 5.55 7.41 18.41
C ALA A 319 4.03 7.22 18.57
N ILE A 320 3.50 6.04 18.23
CA ILE A 320 2.08 5.72 18.46
C ILE A 320 1.79 5.65 19.98
N LEU A 321 2.65 4.97 20.75
CA LEU A 321 2.50 4.86 22.20
C LEU A 321 2.56 6.23 22.89
N ASP A 322 3.46 7.11 22.46
CA ASP A 322 3.57 8.49 22.97
C ASP A 322 2.28 9.30 22.71
N ASN A 323 1.66 9.11 21.56
CA ASN A 323 0.37 9.76 21.26
C ASN A 323 -0.78 9.17 22.09
N ILE A 324 -0.76 7.87 22.37
CA ILE A 324 -1.73 7.23 23.29
C ILE A 324 -1.56 7.80 24.70
N ALA A 325 -0.31 7.90 25.18
CA ALA A 325 -0.02 8.43 26.51
C ALA A 325 -0.49 9.88 26.67
N LYS A 326 -0.21 10.75 25.71
CA LYS A 326 -0.68 12.15 25.70
C LYS A 326 -2.21 12.25 25.77
N LYS A 327 -2.92 11.42 25.01
CA LYS A 327 -4.39 11.41 25.06
C LYS A 327 -4.96 10.91 26.38
N LYS A 328 -4.27 9.98 27.06
CA LYS A 328 -4.67 9.55 28.40
C LYS A 328 -4.51 10.65 29.46
N GLU A 329 -3.57 11.58 29.26
CA GLU A 329 -3.39 12.75 30.14
C GLU A 329 -4.47 13.83 29.92
N GLU A 330 -5.12 13.84 28.77
CA GLU A 330 -6.20 14.78 28.41
C GLU A 330 -7.60 14.29 28.83
N LEU A 331 -7.74 13.01 29.18
CA LEU A 331 -8.99 12.36 29.64
C LEU A 331 -9.05 12.37 31.18
#